data_df74e2475e3c43bad78c856e16ad6745
#
_entry.id   df74e2475e3c43bad78c856e16ad6745
#
_cell.length_a   1.000
_cell.length_b   1.000
_cell.length_c   1.000
_cell.angle_alpha   90.00
_cell.angle_beta   90.00
_cell.angle_gamma   90.00
#
_symmetry.space_group_name_H-M   'P 1'
#
loop_
_entity.id
_entity.type
_entity.pdbx_description
1 polymer ?
#
loop_
_entity_poly.entity_id
_entity_poly.type
_entity_poly.pdbx_seq_one_letter_code
_entity_poly.pdbx_strand_id
1 'polypeptide(L)'
;MRKNNIILIGFMGVGKGTVARALVKKSNMFAIDTDDLIESMENRKIKKIFEVEGEPYFRALEKKTYKKKKKSVNNTIISTGGGFYKQENINKIGKVVYLKSSFQGILDRINNAPNAANKLKKRPLLQNMEEAIKLYNSRAKEYEKVAKIVVDVENKDIKDIVKEILGQI
;
A
#
# COMPACT_ATOMS: atom_id res chain seq x y z
N MET A 1 12.95 19.75 8.70
CA MET A 1 13.50 18.39 8.99
C MET A 1 12.90 17.37 8.02
N ARG A 2 13.73 16.55 7.39
CA ARG A 2 13.24 15.42 6.60
C ARG A 2 12.64 14.38 7.58
N LYS A 3 11.43 13.94 7.31
CA LYS A 3 10.78 12.92 8.13
C LYS A 3 11.34 11.55 7.79
N ASN A 4 11.67 10.77 8.80
CA ASN A 4 12.19 9.41 8.65
C ASN A 4 11.02 8.40 8.55
N ASN A 5 10.14 8.57 7.56
CA ASN A 5 9.05 7.65 7.28
C ASN A 5 9.35 6.83 6.03
N ILE A 6 8.85 5.59 6.01
CA ILE A 6 8.85 4.70 4.85
C ILE A 6 7.40 4.58 4.37
N ILE A 7 7.14 4.89 3.11
CA ILE A 7 5.80 4.81 2.53
C ILE A 7 5.79 3.67 1.53
N LEU A 8 5.06 2.61 1.83
CA LEU A 8 4.91 1.45 0.96
C LEU A 8 3.76 1.67 0.00
N ILE A 9 4.05 1.73 -1.29
CA ILE A 9 3.08 1.78 -2.38
C ILE A 9 3.15 0.51 -3.22
N GLY A 10 2.12 0.24 -3.98
CA GLY A 10 2.02 -0.91 -4.87
C GLY A 10 0.60 -1.41 -5.01
N PHE A 11 0.39 -2.30 -5.96
CA PHE A 11 -0.92 -2.81 -6.28
C PHE A 11 -1.53 -3.62 -5.13
N MET A 12 -2.87 -3.74 -5.12
CA MET A 12 -3.56 -4.56 -4.13
C MET A 12 -3.07 -6.01 -4.19
N GLY A 13 -2.82 -6.61 -3.03
CA GLY A 13 -2.35 -8.00 -2.94
C GLY A 13 -0.84 -8.20 -3.05
N VAL A 14 -0.05 -7.18 -3.41
CA VAL A 14 1.42 -7.28 -3.52
C VAL A 14 2.13 -7.56 -2.19
N GLY A 15 1.48 -7.31 -1.06
CA GLY A 15 2.01 -7.66 0.27
C GLY A 15 2.51 -6.49 1.11
N LYS A 16 2.05 -5.26 0.85
CA LYS A 16 2.45 -4.07 1.63
C LYS A 16 2.33 -4.24 3.14
N GLY A 17 1.19 -4.73 3.63
CA GLY A 17 1.00 -4.96 5.06
C GLY A 17 1.92 -6.04 5.64
N THR A 18 2.24 -7.09 4.87
CA THR A 18 3.19 -8.13 5.27
C THR A 18 4.61 -7.56 5.39
N VAL A 19 5.03 -6.77 4.40
CA VAL A 19 6.33 -6.09 4.41
C VAL A 19 6.40 -5.08 5.56
N ALA A 20 5.34 -4.29 5.78
CA ALA A 20 5.28 -3.35 6.90
C ALA A 20 5.50 -4.02 8.25
N ARG A 21 4.79 -5.13 8.53
CA ARG A 21 4.97 -5.90 9.78
C ARG A 21 6.37 -6.49 9.91
N ALA A 22 6.98 -6.92 8.82
CA ALA A 22 8.33 -7.46 8.85
C ALA A 22 9.39 -6.36 9.08
N LEU A 23 9.20 -5.17 8.49
CA LEU A 23 10.04 -4.00 8.75
C LEU A 23 9.98 -3.55 10.22
N VAL A 24 8.79 -3.54 10.82
CA VAL A 24 8.63 -3.23 12.27
C VAL A 24 9.49 -4.15 13.13
N LYS A 25 9.54 -5.44 12.83
CA LYS A 25 10.35 -6.43 13.58
C LYS A 25 11.86 -6.21 13.44
N LYS A 26 12.30 -5.46 12.45
CA LYS A 26 13.71 -5.22 12.12
C LYS A 26 14.14 -3.76 12.29
N SER A 27 13.25 -2.90 12.76
CA SER A 27 13.50 -1.48 12.98
C SER A 27 12.81 -0.99 14.25
N ASN A 28 13.19 0.18 14.72
CA ASN A 28 12.51 0.86 15.86
C ASN A 28 11.36 1.77 15.35
N MET A 29 10.67 1.34 14.29
CA MET A 29 9.57 2.11 13.67
C MET A 29 8.23 1.46 14.00
N PHE A 30 7.18 2.26 14.08
CA PHE A 30 5.81 1.77 14.09
C PHE A 30 5.29 1.62 12.66
N ALA A 31 4.27 0.78 12.47
CA ALA A 31 3.55 0.71 11.18
C ALA A 31 2.11 1.17 11.36
N ILE A 32 1.62 1.89 10.35
CA ILE A 32 0.20 2.24 10.20
C ILE A 32 -0.26 1.86 8.79
N ASP A 33 -1.51 1.41 8.67
CA ASP A 33 -2.17 1.22 7.39
C ASP A 33 -3.17 2.35 7.16
N THR A 34 -3.17 2.93 5.95
CA THR A 34 -4.04 4.08 5.64
C THR A 34 -5.49 3.68 5.56
N ASP A 35 -5.77 2.48 5.07
CA ASP A 35 -7.12 1.97 4.90
C ASP A 35 -7.72 1.61 6.27
N ASP A 36 -6.97 0.94 7.14
CA ASP A 36 -7.38 0.65 8.51
C ASP A 36 -7.64 1.94 9.29
N LEU A 37 -6.81 2.96 9.08
CA LEU A 37 -7.01 4.24 9.75
C LEU A 37 -8.27 4.94 9.26
N ILE A 38 -8.60 4.88 7.97
CA ILE A 38 -9.85 5.42 7.41
C ILE A 38 -11.05 4.66 7.98
N GLU A 39 -10.99 3.31 8.00
CA GLU A 39 -12.05 2.49 8.59
C GLU A 39 -12.31 2.84 10.06
N SER A 40 -11.22 3.02 10.83
CA SER A 40 -11.31 3.42 12.24
C SER A 40 -11.91 4.82 12.42
N MET A 41 -11.53 5.78 11.58
CA MET A 41 -12.04 7.16 11.65
C MET A 41 -13.53 7.26 11.27
N GLU A 42 -13.97 6.45 10.32
CA GLU A 42 -15.36 6.41 9.82
C GLU A 42 -16.23 5.41 10.57
N ASN A 43 -15.65 4.57 11.41
CA ASN A 43 -16.32 3.44 12.08
C ASN A 43 -17.12 2.56 11.11
N ARG A 44 -16.57 2.34 9.92
CA ARG A 44 -17.15 1.53 8.81
C ARG A 44 -16.08 0.94 7.94
N LYS A 45 -16.38 -0.20 7.32
CA LYS A 45 -15.50 -0.83 6.34
C LYS A 45 -15.45 -0.03 5.04
N ILE A 46 -14.27 -0.02 4.38
CA ILE A 46 -14.07 0.68 3.10
C ILE A 46 -15.10 0.24 2.06
N LYS A 47 -15.40 -1.06 1.98
CA LYS A 47 -16.46 -1.57 1.09
C LYS A 47 -17.78 -0.82 1.32
N LYS A 48 -18.18 -0.60 2.58
CA LYS A 48 -19.41 0.12 2.90
C LYS A 48 -19.33 1.60 2.56
N ILE A 49 -18.16 2.21 2.70
CA ILE A 49 -17.91 3.60 2.29
C ILE A 49 -18.12 3.74 0.78
N PHE A 50 -17.56 2.82 -0.01
CA PHE A 50 -17.74 2.84 -1.48
C PHE A 50 -19.19 2.59 -1.90
N GLU A 51 -19.89 1.67 -1.24
CA GLU A 51 -21.29 1.36 -1.55
C GLU A 51 -22.24 2.54 -1.28
N VAL A 52 -22.02 3.29 -0.23
CA VAL A 52 -22.92 4.35 0.22
C VAL A 52 -22.53 5.72 -0.34
N GLU A 53 -21.24 6.06 -0.30
CA GLU A 53 -20.73 7.40 -0.60
C GLU A 53 -19.97 7.48 -1.93
N GLY A 54 -19.52 6.33 -2.45
CA GLY A 54 -18.77 6.24 -3.70
C GLY A 54 -17.29 6.57 -3.58
N GLU A 55 -16.58 6.42 -4.70
CA GLU A 55 -15.14 6.64 -4.78
C GLU A 55 -14.70 8.07 -4.46
N PRO A 56 -15.37 9.15 -4.93
CA PRO A 56 -14.94 10.52 -4.65
C PRO A 56 -14.87 10.84 -3.15
N TYR A 57 -15.81 10.32 -2.36
CA TYR A 57 -15.81 10.48 -0.92
C TYR A 57 -14.61 9.76 -0.28
N PHE A 58 -14.35 8.51 -0.68
CA PHE A 58 -13.19 7.77 -0.21
C PHE A 58 -11.87 8.50 -0.52
N ARG A 59 -11.73 9.07 -1.73
CA ARG A 59 -10.55 9.87 -2.10
C ARG A 59 -10.40 11.15 -1.25
N ALA A 60 -11.49 11.76 -0.86
CA ALA A 60 -11.47 12.88 0.08
C ALA A 60 -10.96 12.45 1.47
N LEU A 61 -11.35 11.26 1.94
CA LEU A 61 -10.84 10.67 3.18
C LEU A 61 -9.35 10.36 3.10
N GLU A 62 -8.87 9.77 2.00
CA GLU A 62 -7.43 9.57 1.77
C GLU A 62 -6.66 10.91 1.84
N LYS A 63 -7.16 11.96 1.20
CA LYS A 63 -6.56 13.30 1.23
C LYS A 63 -6.55 13.90 2.65
N LYS A 64 -7.63 13.75 3.41
CA LYS A 64 -7.71 14.18 4.81
C LYS A 64 -6.69 13.45 5.69
N THR A 65 -6.60 12.14 5.51
CA THR A 65 -5.64 11.27 6.20
C THR A 65 -4.20 11.67 5.86
N TYR A 66 -3.90 11.93 4.58
CA TYR A 66 -2.60 12.43 4.13
C TYR A 66 -2.21 13.74 4.82
N LYS A 67 -3.13 14.73 4.83
CA LYS A 67 -2.87 16.03 5.46
C LYS A 67 -2.54 15.91 6.95
N LYS A 68 -3.24 15.05 7.68
CA LYS A 68 -2.95 14.78 9.10
C LYS A 68 -1.57 14.14 9.28
N LYS A 69 -1.22 13.13 8.48
CA LYS A 69 0.08 12.44 8.56
C LYS A 69 1.25 13.35 8.25
N LYS A 70 1.11 14.26 7.30
CA LYS A 70 2.16 15.22 6.95
C LYS A 70 2.64 16.03 8.16
N LYS A 71 1.76 16.34 9.11
CA LYS A 71 2.10 17.14 10.30
C LYS A 71 2.57 16.28 11.48
N SER A 72 1.96 15.12 11.70
CA SER A 72 2.00 14.41 12.98
C SER A 72 2.84 13.14 13.01
N VAL A 73 3.27 12.61 11.84
CA VAL A 73 3.90 11.29 11.78
C VAL A 73 5.38 11.40 11.44
N ASN A 74 6.23 10.75 12.25
CA ASN A 74 7.65 10.62 12.02
C ASN A 74 8.11 9.23 12.46
N ASN A 75 9.19 8.71 11.90
CA ASN A 75 9.77 7.39 12.21
C ASN A 75 8.73 6.25 12.08
N THR A 76 7.96 6.26 11.01
CA THR A 76 6.81 5.38 10.82
C THR A 76 6.80 4.73 9.44
N ILE A 77 6.45 3.45 9.38
CA ILE A 77 6.18 2.70 8.16
C ILE A 77 4.70 2.89 7.83
N ILE A 78 4.42 3.41 6.64
CA ILE A 78 3.06 3.73 6.18
C ILE A 78 2.71 2.76 5.05
N SER A 79 1.90 1.74 5.34
CA SER A 79 1.26 0.91 4.33
C SER A 79 0.08 1.66 3.74
N THR A 80 -0.02 1.73 2.42
CA THR A 80 -1.03 2.58 1.76
C THR A 80 -2.05 1.78 0.95
N GLY A 81 -3.24 2.33 0.80
CA GLY A 81 -4.19 1.88 -0.23
C GLY A 81 -3.63 2.05 -1.64
N GLY A 82 -4.13 1.26 -2.59
CA GLY A 82 -3.59 1.23 -3.96
C GLY A 82 -3.67 2.54 -4.74
N GLY A 83 -4.51 3.48 -4.34
CA GLY A 83 -4.64 4.80 -4.96
C GLY A 83 -3.95 5.95 -4.22
N PHE A 84 -3.38 5.68 -3.06
CA PHE A 84 -2.80 6.71 -2.19
C PHE A 84 -1.59 7.43 -2.80
N TYR A 85 -0.89 6.81 -3.75
CA TYR A 85 0.24 7.39 -4.48
C TYR A 85 -0.10 8.71 -5.21
N LYS A 86 -1.38 8.96 -5.48
CA LYS A 86 -1.87 10.18 -6.13
C LYS A 86 -1.82 11.43 -5.24
N GLN A 87 -1.47 11.27 -3.95
CA GLN A 87 -1.36 12.41 -3.05
C GLN A 87 -0.20 13.33 -3.46
N GLU A 88 -0.50 14.60 -3.66
CA GLU A 88 0.49 15.61 -4.03
C GLU A 88 1.63 15.69 -3.00
N ASN A 89 2.86 15.69 -3.50
CA ASN A 89 4.04 15.79 -2.64
C ASN A 89 4.17 14.65 -1.60
N ILE A 90 3.73 13.45 -1.91
CA ILE A 90 3.84 12.28 -1.04
C ILE A 90 5.27 12.07 -0.53
N ASN A 91 6.27 12.39 -1.36
CA ASN A 91 7.70 12.33 -1.01
C ASN A 91 8.12 13.31 0.12
N LYS A 92 7.26 14.27 0.48
CA LYS A 92 7.53 15.18 1.62
C LYS A 92 7.20 14.56 2.98
N ILE A 93 6.47 13.44 3.00
CA ILE A 93 6.18 12.73 4.26
C ILE A 93 7.12 11.58 4.54
N GLY A 94 7.88 11.12 3.57
CA GLY A 94 8.85 10.04 3.75
C GLY A 94 9.43 9.52 2.44
N LYS A 95 10.29 8.50 2.51
CA LYS A 95 10.79 7.78 1.34
C LYS A 95 9.71 6.85 0.79
N VAL A 96 9.36 7.03 -0.46
CA VAL A 96 8.36 6.21 -1.15
C VAL A 96 9.04 4.98 -1.72
N VAL A 97 8.60 3.81 -1.28
CA VAL A 97 9.07 2.49 -1.69
C VAL A 97 7.95 1.80 -2.46
N TYR A 98 8.19 1.51 -3.73
CA TYR A 98 7.30 0.73 -4.57
C TYR A 98 7.63 -0.75 -4.47
N LEU A 99 6.69 -1.54 -3.98
CA LEU A 99 6.77 -3.00 -4.02
C LEU A 99 6.25 -3.46 -5.39
N LYS A 100 7.16 -3.83 -6.27
CA LYS A 100 6.87 -4.21 -7.64
C LYS A 100 6.72 -5.73 -7.75
N SER A 101 5.71 -6.17 -8.47
CA SER A 101 5.50 -7.56 -8.91
C SER A 101 4.68 -7.53 -10.18
N SER A 102 4.79 -8.55 -11.02
CA SER A 102 3.88 -8.72 -12.15
C SER A 102 2.44 -8.96 -11.65
N PHE A 103 1.46 -8.74 -12.52
CA PHE A 103 0.06 -9.03 -12.16
C PHE A 103 -0.13 -10.52 -11.85
N GLN A 104 0.51 -11.41 -12.62
CA GLN A 104 0.48 -12.85 -12.37
C GLN A 104 1.13 -13.20 -11.03
N GLY A 105 2.30 -12.62 -10.72
CA GLY A 105 2.98 -12.83 -9.43
C GLY A 105 2.11 -12.40 -8.23
N ILE A 106 1.32 -11.35 -8.38
CA ILE A 106 0.35 -10.94 -7.37
C ILE A 106 -0.75 -11.98 -7.20
N LEU A 107 -1.31 -12.50 -8.29
CA LEU A 107 -2.34 -13.54 -8.26
C LEU A 107 -1.83 -14.82 -7.61
N ASP A 108 -0.64 -15.27 -8.00
CA ASP A 108 -0.01 -16.47 -7.45
C ASP A 108 0.22 -16.34 -5.94
N ARG A 109 0.71 -15.18 -5.51
CA ARG A 109 0.86 -14.85 -4.10
C ARG A 109 -0.44 -14.91 -3.31
N ILE A 110 -1.54 -14.41 -3.88
CA ILE A 110 -2.86 -14.44 -3.23
C ILE A 110 -3.38 -15.87 -3.16
N ASN A 111 -3.29 -16.61 -4.25
CA ASN A 111 -3.79 -17.99 -4.37
C ASN A 111 -3.04 -18.96 -3.46
N ASN A 112 -1.72 -18.78 -3.31
CA ASN A 112 -0.88 -19.61 -2.45
C ASN A 112 -0.92 -19.19 -0.97
N ALA A 113 -1.63 -18.12 -0.63
CA ALA A 113 -1.70 -17.66 0.75
C ALA A 113 -2.71 -18.46 1.58
N PRO A 114 -2.47 -18.68 2.88
CA PRO A 114 -3.50 -19.15 3.80
C PRO A 114 -4.76 -18.30 3.68
N ASN A 115 -5.94 -18.92 3.61
CA ASN A 115 -7.23 -18.23 3.44
C ASN A 115 -7.36 -17.43 2.12
N ALA A 116 -6.82 -17.97 1.00
CA ALA A 116 -6.88 -17.32 -0.33
C ALA A 116 -8.30 -16.87 -0.71
N ALA A 117 -9.32 -17.71 -0.51
CA ALA A 117 -10.72 -17.38 -0.81
C ALA A 117 -11.21 -16.12 -0.05
N ASN A 118 -10.87 -15.99 1.23
CA ASN A 118 -11.22 -14.81 2.03
C ASN A 118 -10.45 -13.55 1.58
N LYS A 119 -9.22 -13.73 1.13
CA LYS A 119 -8.40 -12.64 0.60
C LYS A 119 -8.95 -12.12 -0.73
N LEU A 120 -9.44 -12.99 -1.60
CA LEU A 120 -10.09 -12.62 -2.85
C LEU A 120 -11.44 -11.92 -2.61
N LYS A 121 -12.27 -12.44 -1.69
CA LYS A 121 -13.55 -11.81 -1.30
C LYS A 121 -13.39 -10.37 -0.80
N LYS A 122 -12.28 -10.07 -0.13
CA LYS A 122 -11.96 -8.72 0.35
C LYS A 122 -11.47 -7.76 -0.75
N ARG A 123 -11.32 -8.24 -1.99
CA ARG A 123 -10.78 -7.49 -3.12
C ARG A 123 -11.73 -7.54 -4.32
N PRO A 124 -12.85 -6.80 -4.29
CA PRO A 124 -13.87 -6.82 -5.35
C PRO A 124 -13.31 -6.57 -6.75
N LEU A 125 -12.28 -5.72 -6.86
CA LEU A 125 -11.64 -5.42 -8.15
C LEU A 125 -10.93 -6.63 -8.79
N LEU A 126 -10.51 -7.62 -8.01
CA LEU A 126 -9.93 -8.87 -8.55
C LEU A 126 -10.98 -9.88 -9.00
N GLN A 127 -12.27 -9.59 -8.84
CA GLN A 127 -13.36 -10.42 -9.35
C GLN A 127 -13.62 -10.17 -10.84
N ASN A 128 -13.23 -9.01 -11.37
CA ASN A 128 -13.22 -8.73 -12.79
C ASN A 128 -11.77 -8.60 -13.27
N MET A 129 -11.24 -9.67 -13.87
CA MET A 129 -9.83 -9.76 -14.26
C MET A 129 -9.45 -8.74 -15.32
N GLU A 130 -10.31 -8.47 -16.30
CA GLU A 130 -9.98 -7.49 -17.35
C GLU A 130 -9.82 -6.09 -16.77
N GLU A 131 -10.73 -5.67 -15.91
CA GLU A 131 -10.65 -4.37 -15.24
C GLU A 131 -9.45 -4.31 -14.27
N ALA A 132 -9.16 -5.39 -13.57
CA ALA A 132 -8.02 -5.49 -12.68
C ALA A 132 -6.70 -5.34 -13.44
N ILE A 133 -6.54 -5.98 -14.60
CA ILE A 133 -5.35 -5.87 -15.45
C ILE A 133 -5.20 -4.45 -15.99
N LYS A 134 -6.30 -3.84 -16.50
CA LYS A 134 -6.28 -2.45 -16.97
C LYS A 134 -5.84 -1.48 -15.87
N LEU A 135 -6.40 -1.67 -14.67
CA LEU A 135 -6.06 -0.86 -13.50
C LEU A 135 -4.59 -1.08 -13.08
N TYR A 136 -4.11 -2.32 -13.06
CA TYR A 136 -2.71 -2.64 -12.78
C TYR A 136 -1.78 -1.93 -13.76
N ASN A 137 -2.01 -2.07 -15.06
CA ASN A 137 -1.17 -1.48 -16.10
C ASN A 137 -1.11 0.05 -16.01
N SER A 138 -2.23 0.70 -15.70
CA SER A 138 -2.26 2.15 -15.50
C SER A 138 -1.50 2.59 -14.27
N ARG A 139 -1.63 1.85 -13.16
CA ARG A 139 -1.01 2.20 -11.87
C ARG A 139 0.48 1.85 -11.79
N ALA A 140 0.92 0.76 -12.40
CA ALA A 140 2.31 0.32 -12.34
C ALA A 140 3.28 1.41 -12.79
N LYS A 141 2.98 2.06 -13.92
CA LYS A 141 3.77 3.18 -14.45
C LYS A 141 3.77 4.39 -13.51
N GLU A 142 2.64 4.67 -12.87
CA GLU A 142 2.54 5.79 -11.94
C GLU A 142 3.26 5.51 -10.61
N TYR A 143 3.23 4.27 -10.11
CA TYR A 143 4.03 3.88 -8.94
C TYR A 143 5.52 4.10 -9.19
N GLU A 144 6.04 3.71 -10.36
CA GLU A 144 7.45 3.90 -10.72
C GLU A 144 7.84 5.38 -10.74
N LYS A 145 6.99 6.26 -11.27
CA LYS A 145 7.26 7.71 -11.32
C LYS A 145 7.35 8.34 -9.93
N VAL A 146 6.55 7.87 -8.98
CA VAL A 146 6.45 8.45 -7.64
C VAL A 146 7.49 7.87 -6.69
N ALA A 147 7.90 6.63 -6.91
CA ALA A 147 8.81 5.91 -6.04
C ALA A 147 10.22 6.51 -6.02
N LYS A 148 10.85 6.52 -4.85
CA LYS A 148 12.29 6.77 -4.67
C LYS A 148 13.08 5.47 -4.67
N ILE A 149 12.46 4.38 -4.24
CA ILE A 149 13.03 3.04 -4.18
C ILE A 149 12.02 2.10 -4.83
N VAL A 150 12.49 1.26 -5.74
CA VAL A 150 11.69 0.19 -6.35
C VAL A 150 12.29 -1.14 -5.91
N VAL A 151 11.47 -1.97 -5.29
CA VAL A 151 11.85 -3.31 -4.83
C VAL A 151 10.98 -4.33 -5.55
N ASP A 152 11.59 -5.16 -6.37
CA ASP A 152 10.93 -6.32 -6.95
C ASP A 152 10.74 -7.36 -5.85
N VAL A 153 9.47 -7.71 -5.58
CA VAL A 153 9.11 -8.65 -4.52
C VAL A 153 8.69 -10.03 -5.06
N GLU A 154 8.67 -10.19 -6.38
CA GLU A 154 8.32 -11.44 -7.02
C GLU A 154 9.39 -12.51 -6.75
N ASN A 155 8.96 -13.69 -6.31
CA ASN A 155 9.85 -14.80 -5.98
C ASN A 155 10.94 -14.50 -4.94
N LYS A 156 10.74 -13.48 -4.09
CA LYS A 156 11.66 -13.16 -2.99
C LYS A 156 11.06 -13.47 -1.63
N ASP A 157 11.91 -13.95 -0.74
CA ASP A 157 11.57 -14.09 0.66
C ASP A 157 11.39 -12.73 1.33
N ILE A 158 10.51 -12.68 2.32
CA ILE A 158 10.22 -11.46 3.07
C ILE A 158 11.49 -10.88 3.76
N LYS A 159 12.41 -11.75 4.16
CA LYS A 159 13.68 -11.33 4.80
C LYS A 159 14.55 -10.56 3.82
N ASP A 160 14.64 -10.99 2.58
CA ASP A 160 15.42 -10.35 1.52
C ASP A 160 14.81 -9.02 1.11
N ILE A 161 13.49 -8.96 0.98
CA ILE A 161 12.76 -7.73 0.71
C ILE A 161 13.04 -6.69 1.80
N VAL A 162 12.95 -7.08 3.06
CA VAL A 162 13.21 -6.19 4.20
C VAL A 162 14.65 -5.70 4.21
N LYS A 163 15.62 -6.60 3.98
CA LYS A 163 17.05 -6.26 3.89
C LYS A 163 17.32 -5.27 2.77
N GLU A 164 16.72 -5.48 1.60
CA GLU A 164 16.87 -4.59 0.45
C GLU A 164 16.30 -3.20 0.73
N ILE A 165 15.12 -3.10 1.35
CA ILE A 165 14.53 -1.83 1.74
C ILE A 165 15.42 -1.10 2.75
N LEU A 166 15.83 -1.77 3.83
CA LEU A 166 16.63 -1.16 4.90
C LEU A 166 18.01 -0.74 4.42
N GLY A 167 18.57 -1.42 3.42
CA GLY A 167 19.86 -1.05 2.83
C GLY A 167 19.82 0.19 1.93
N GLN A 168 18.62 0.66 1.55
CA GLN A 168 18.43 1.82 0.65
C GLN A 168 17.82 3.05 1.34
N ILE A 169 17.52 2.99 2.62
CA ILE A 169 16.89 4.10 3.36
C ILE A 169 17.87 4.91 4.22
#